data_7f9507da47db25c7b24732a6bda58eee
#
_entry.id   7f9507da47db25c7b24732a6bda58eee
#
_cell.length_a   1.000
_cell.length_b   1.000
_cell.length_c   1.000
_cell.angle_alpha   90.00
_cell.angle_beta   90.00
_cell.angle_gamma   90.00
#
_symmetry.space_group_name_H-M   'P 1'
#
loop_
_entity.id
_entity.type
_entity.pdbx_description
1 polymer ?
#
loop_
_entity_poly.entity_id
_entity_poly.type
_entity_poly.pdbx_seq_one_letter_code
_entity_poly.pdbx_strand_id
1 'polypeptide(L)'
;MKDFNELIRQAQIGDINIKNKLIEMNLPLVTSIAKTFINRGYEFDDLFQIGSIGLIKAIDRFNTNFDVKFSTYAVPLIQGEIKRFIRDDGLIKISRETSLYHKNYISNK
;
A
#
# COMPACT_ATOMS: atom_id res chain seq x y z
N MET A 1 26.28 1.18 9.70
CA MET A 1 24.87 0.82 9.46
C MET A 1 24.21 1.90 8.64
N LYS A 2 23.47 1.48 7.61
CA LYS A 2 22.79 2.45 6.74
C LYS A 2 21.52 2.95 7.42
N ASP A 3 21.26 4.23 7.31
CA ASP A 3 20.04 4.75 7.86
C ASP A 3 18.89 4.45 6.90
N PHE A 4 17.67 4.69 7.35
CA PHE A 4 16.48 4.34 6.62
C PHE A 4 16.40 5.07 5.28
N ASN A 5 16.76 6.36 5.27
CA ASN A 5 16.72 7.13 4.03
C ASN A 5 17.70 6.61 2.99
N GLU A 6 18.85 6.12 3.44
CA GLU A 6 19.80 5.51 2.53
C GLU A 6 19.21 4.26 1.87
N LEU A 7 18.53 3.44 2.65
CA LEU A 7 17.87 2.25 2.12
C LEU A 7 16.79 2.63 1.12
N ILE A 8 16.03 3.66 1.41
CA ILE A 8 15.02 4.15 0.48
C ILE A 8 15.65 4.55 -0.85
N ARG A 9 16.75 5.29 -0.78
CA ARG A 9 17.42 5.74 -2.00
C ARG A 9 17.92 4.56 -2.81
N GLN A 10 18.45 3.53 -2.15
CA GLN A 10 18.91 2.34 -2.87
C GLN A 10 17.77 1.60 -3.53
N ALA A 11 16.64 1.51 -2.85
CA ALA A 11 15.46 0.86 -3.43
C ALA A 11 14.99 1.64 -4.66
N GLN A 12 15.00 2.96 -4.58
CA GLN A 12 14.52 3.81 -5.67
C GLN A 12 15.37 3.71 -6.92
N ILE A 13 16.66 3.45 -6.76
CA ILE A 13 17.54 3.32 -7.92
C ILE A 13 17.63 1.89 -8.43
N GLY A 14 16.81 1.00 -7.90
CA GLY A 14 16.65 -0.31 -8.50
C GLY A 14 17.11 -1.51 -7.70
N ASP A 15 17.53 -1.33 -6.45
CA ASP A 15 17.95 -2.47 -5.64
C ASP A 15 16.70 -3.20 -5.15
N ILE A 16 16.33 -4.25 -5.86
CA ILE A 16 15.10 -4.96 -5.58
C ILE A 16 15.15 -5.69 -4.23
N ASN A 17 16.31 -6.15 -3.82
CA ASN A 17 16.44 -6.82 -2.54
C ASN A 17 16.19 -5.86 -1.38
N ILE A 18 16.74 -4.67 -1.49
CA ILE A 18 16.50 -3.63 -0.47
C ILE A 18 15.04 -3.21 -0.49
N LYS A 19 14.46 -3.05 -1.68
CA LYS A 19 13.06 -2.67 -1.78
C LYS A 19 12.15 -3.69 -1.11
N ASN A 20 12.39 -4.98 -1.36
CA ASN A 20 11.58 -6.03 -0.75
C ASN A 20 11.72 -6.02 0.76
N LYS A 21 12.92 -5.77 1.25
CA LYS A 21 13.15 -5.70 2.69
C LYS A 21 12.39 -4.52 3.31
N LEU A 22 12.40 -3.38 2.63
CA LEU A 22 11.66 -2.22 3.12
C LEU A 22 10.16 -2.48 3.15
N ILE A 23 9.65 -3.17 2.14
CA ILE A 23 8.24 -3.54 2.13
C ILE A 23 7.92 -4.41 3.34
N GLU A 24 8.71 -5.45 3.56
CA GLU A 24 8.49 -6.36 4.69
C GLU A 24 8.53 -5.63 6.02
N MET A 25 9.49 -4.74 6.18
CA MET A 25 9.66 -4.01 7.43
C MET A 25 8.44 -3.13 7.75
N ASN A 26 7.73 -2.71 6.73
CA ASN A 26 6.62 -1.78 6.89
C ASN A 26 5.25 -2.42 6.70
N LEU A 27 5.20 -3.74 6.52
CA LEU A 27 3.90 -4.43 6.44
C LEU A 27 3.04 -4.25 7.70
N PRO A 28 3.61 -4.20 8.90
CA PRO A 28 2.77 -3.92 10.08
C PRO A 28 2.01 -2.61 9.97
N LEU A 29 2.58 -1.62 9.29
CA LEU A 29 1.89 -0.35 9.07
C LEU A 29 0.66 -0.57 8.20
N VAL A 30 0.81 -1.36 7.14
CA VAL A 30 -0.31 -1.68 6.26
C VAL A 30 -1.38 -2.44 7.04
N THR A 31 -0.97 -3.40 7.86
CA THR A 31 -1.89 -4.17 8.68
C THR A 31 -2.72 -3.27 9.58
N SER A 32 -2.06 -2.35 10.28
CA SER A 32 -2.76 -1.43 11.17
C SER A 32 -3.80 -0.61 10.43
N ILE A 33 -3.43 -0.10 9.27
CA ILE A 33 -4.34 0.75 8.50
C ILE A 33 -5.49 -0.07 7.93
N ALA A 34 -5.18 -1.25 7.39
CA ALA A 34 -6.22 -2.10 6.81
C ALA A 34 -7.27 -2.48 7.85
N LYS A 35 -6.83 -2.71 9.08
CA LYS A 35 -7.76 -3.08 10.15
C LYS A 35 -8.79 -2.00 10.42
N THR A 36 -8.48 -0.75 10.17
CA THR A 36 -9.43 0.33 10.42
C THR A 36 -10.57 0.34 9.41
N PHE A 37 -10.46 -0.43 8.35
CA PHE A 37 -11.48 -0.49 7.31
C PHE A 37 -12.30 -1.79 7.31
N ILE A 38 -12.00 -2.70 8.21
CA ILE A 38 -12.66 -4.01 8.23
C ILE A 38 -14.17 -3.90 8.40
N ASN A 39 -14.61 -2.94 9.20
CA ASN A 39 -16.04 -2.77 9.50
C ASN A 39 -16.87 -2.37 8.29
N ARG A 40 -16.23 -2.15 7.15
CA ARG A 40 -16.92 -1.75 5.92
C ARG A 40 -17.35 -2.93 5.10
N GLY A 41 -17.19 -4.15 5.60
CA GLY A 41 -17.65 -5.34 4.91
C GLY A 41 -16.67 -5.93 3.92
N TYR A 42 -15.41 -5.57 4.01
CA TYR A 42 -14.38 -6.08 3.11
C TYR A 42 -13.48 -7.06 3.84
N GLU A 43 -12.94 -8.02 3.08
CA GLU A 43 -12.00 -8.99 3.63
C GLU A 43 -10.69 -8.30 3.96
N PHE A 44 -10.10 -8.67 5.08
CA PHE A 44 -8.82 -8.11 5.48
C PHE A 44 -7.76 -8.32 4.38
N ASP A 45 -7.73 -9.53 3.80
CA ASP A 45 -6.71 -9.84 2.80
C ASP A 45 -6.77 -8.90 1.61
N ASP A 46 -7.97 -8.56 1.16
CA ASP A 46 -8.13 -7.63 0.05
C ASP A 46 -7.63 -6.25 0.41
N LEU A 47 -7.99 -5.79 1.61
CA LEU A 47 -7.57 -4.47 2.07
C LEU A 47 -6.06 -4.42 2.25
N PHE A 48 -5.49 -5.51 2.76
CA PHE A 48 -4.05 -5.59 2.97
C PHE A 48 -3.30 -5.52 1.65
N GLN A 49 -3.77 -6.23 0.63
CA GLN A 49 -3.12 -6.21 -0.67
C GLN A 49 -3.20 -4.83 -1.31
N ILE A 50 -4.35 -4.21 -1.22
CA ILE A 50 -4.54 -2.87 -1.77
C ILE A 50 -3.67 -1.87 -1.01
N GLY A 51 -3.64 -1.97 0.31
CA GLY A 51 -2.80 -1.09 1.12
C GLY A 51 -1.32 -1.25 0.81
N SER A 52 -0.91 -2.48 0.51
CA SER A 52 0.49 -2.74 0.15
C SER A 52 0.89 -2.02 -1.12
N ILE A 53 -0.04 -1.83 -2.04
CA ILE A 53 0.23 -1.03 -3.23
C ILE A 53 0.58 0.40 -2.83
N GLY A 54 -0.16 0.95 -1.87
CA GLY A 54 0.14 2.29 -1.36
C GLY A 54 1.51 2.37 -0.72
N LEU A 55 1.89 1.31 0.00
CA LEU A 55 3.21 1.27 0.62
C LEU A 55 4.30 1.25 -0.45
N ILE A 56 4.13 0.44 -1.50
CA ILE A 56 5.11 0.38 -2.57
C ILE A 56 5.26 1.74 -3.25
N LYS A 57 4.14 2.40 -3.51
CA LYS A 57 4.18 3.74 -4.10
C LYS A 57 4.90 4.72 -3.19
N ALA A 58 4.71 4.58 -1.88
CA ALA A 58 5.37 5.47 -0.92
C ALA A 58 6.88 5.28 -0.98
N ILE A 59 7.34 4.02 -1.04
CA ILE A 59 8.77 3.76 -1.13
C ILE A 59 9.35 4.37 -2.40
N ASP A 60 8.65 4.21 -3.52
CA ASP A 60 9.14 4.68 -4.80
C ASP A 60 9.17 6.21 -4.91
N ARG A 61 8.29 6.89 -4.18
CA ARG A 61 8.10 8.33 -4.35
C ARG A 61 8.58 9.18 -3.19
N PHE A 62 9.02 8.55 -2.11
CA PHE A 62 9.43 9.31 -0.93
C PHE A 62 10.63 10.20 -1.24
N ASN A 63 10.53 11.46 -0.86
CA ASN A 63 11.63 12.40 -1.07
C ASN A 63 12.46 12.45 0.20
N THR A 64 13.63 11.81 0.14
CA THR A 64 14.50 11.69 1.31
C THR A 64 15.18 13.00 1.68
N ASN A 65 15.01 14.03 0.86
CA ASN A 65 15.57 15.34 1.16
C ASN A 65 14.70 16.15 2.12
N PHE A 66 13.45 15.74 2.31
CA PHE A 66 12.56 16.40 3.25
C PHE A 66 12.76 15.82 4.65
N ASP A 67 12.59 16.68 5.64
CA ASP A 67 12.76 16.27 7.04
C ASP A 67 11.43 15.76 7.59
N VAL A 68 10.97 14.64 7.01
CA VAL A 68 9.68 14.04 7.34
C VAL A 68 9.91 12.54 7.49
N LYS A 69 9.26 11.92 8.47
CA LYS A 69 9.37 10.48 8.62
C LYS A 69 8.64 9.78 7.49
N PHE A 70 9.21 8.65 7.05
CA PHE A 70 8.59 7.87 6.00
C PHE A 70 7.16 7.48 6.33
N SER A 71 6.89 7.05 7.56
CA SER A 71 5.55 6.63 7.94
C SER A 71 4.53 7.75 7.80
N THR A 72 4.94 8.98 8.12
CA THR A 72 4.07 10.13 7.95
C THR A 72 3.66 10.32 6.50
N TYR A 73 4.56 10.02 5.59
CA TYR A 73 4.29 10.12 4.17
C TYR A 73 3.49 8.91 3.67
N ALA A 74 3.82 7.72 4.18
CA ALA A 74 3.23 6.48 3.67
C ALA A 74 1.78 6.29 4.08
N VAL A 75 1.41 6.71 5.29
CA VAL A 75 0.06 6.47 5.79
C VAL A 75 -1.01 7.03 4.87
N PRO A 76 -0.94 8.29 4.42
CA PRO A 76 -1.98 8.80 3.51
C PRO A 76 -2.03 8.04 2.19
N LEU A 77 -0.90 7.56 1.69
CA LEU A 77 -0.88 6.82 0.44
C LEU A 77 -1.53 5.46 0.60
N ILE A 78 -1.26 4.78 1.72
CA ILE A 78 -1.89 3.50 2.00
C ILE A 78 -3.40 3.68 2.16
N GLN A 79 -3.80 4.67 2.97
CA GLN A 79 -5.20 4.96 3.18
C GLN A 79 -5.89 5.32 1.87
N GLY A 80 -5.21 6.10 1.04
CA GLY A 80 -5.79 6.54 -0.22
C GLY A 80 -6.08 5.40 -1.17
N GLU A 81 -5.19 4.40 -1.23
CA GLU A 81 -5.43 3.24 -2.08
C GLU A 81 -6.64 2.45 -1.58
N ILE A 82 -6.72 2.25 -0.28
CA ILE A 82 -7.84 1.50 0.29
C ILE A 82 -9.15 2.26 0.09
N LYS A 83 -9.15 3.56 0.35
CA LYS A 83 -10.35 4.36 0.18
C LYS A 83 -10.83 4.36 -1.26
N ARG A 84 -9.90 4.44 -2.21
CA ARG A 84 -10.26 4.40 -3.62
C ARG A 84 -10.85 3.05 -3.99
N PHE A 85 -10.26 1.97 -3.47
CA PHE A 85 -10.78 0.63 -3.72
C PHE A 85 -12.23 0.51 -3.20
N ILE A 86 -12.47 0.99 -1.98
CA ILE A 86 -13.79 0.92 -1.38
C ILE A 86 -14.79 1.77 -2.16
N ARG A 87 -14.39 2.96 -2.57
CA ARG A 87 -15.25 3.85 -3.32
C ARG A 87 -15.64 3.25 -4.66
N ASP A 88 -14.65 2.71 -5.37
CA ASP A 88 -14.90 2.15 -6.69
C ASP A 88 -15.76 0.90 -6.60
N ASP A 89 -15.49 0.07 -5.60
CA ASP A 89 -16.29 -1.12 -5.38
C ASP A 89 -17.73 -0.73 -5.02
N GLY A 90 -17.88 0.31 -4.21
CA GLY A 90 -19.21 0.77 -3.83
C GLY A 90 -20.01 1.29 -4.99
N LEU A 91 -19.34 1.91 -5.97
CA LEU A 91 -20.01 2.44 -7.15
C LEU A 91 -20.51 1.34 -8.09
N ILE A 92 -19.78 0.24 -8.17
CA ILE A 92 -20.06 -0.79 -9.13
C ILE A 92 -20.43 -2.12 -8.47
N LYS A 93 -20.68 -2.07 -7.21
CA LYS A 93 -20.91 -3.23 -6.38
C LYS A 93 -22.18 -4.00 -6.71
N ILE A 94 -23.11 -3.40 -7.40
CA ILE A 94 -24.35 -4.04 -7.78
C ILE A 94 -24.14 -5.18 -8.76
N SER A 95 -22.99 -5.25 -9.38
CA SER A 95 -22.70 -6.23 -10.40
C SER A 95 -21.78 -7.32 -9.85
N ARG A 96 -22.16 -8.58 -10.07
CA ARG A 96 -21.30 -9.68 -9.68
C ARG A 96 -20.00 -9.68 -10.45
N GLU A 97 -20.03 -9.23 -11.66
CA GLU A 97 -18.85 -9.15 -12.50
C GLU A 97 -17.80 -8.23 -11.90
N THR A 98 -18.27 -7.26 -11.15
CA THR A 98 -17.38 -6.33 -10.48
C THR A 98 -16.42 -7.04 -9.52
N SER A 99 -16.95 -8.01 -8.77
CA SER A 99 -16.11 -8.77 -7.86
C SER A 99 -15.03 -9.52 -8.59
N LEU A 100 -15.39 -10.13 -9.72
CA LEU A 100 -14.41 -10.84 -10.53
C LEU A 100 -13.36 -9.89 -11.08
N TYR A 101 -13.81 -8.73 -11.52
CA TYR A 101 -12.92 -7.72 -12.03
C TYR A 101 -11.87 -7.32 -10.97
N HIS A 102 -12.34 -7.10 -9.76
CA HIS A 102 -11.41 -6.71 -8.69
C HIS A 102 -10.42 -7.82 -8.37
N LYS A 103 -10.87 -9.06 -8.40
CA LYS A 103 -9.95 -10.18 -8.19
C LYS A 103 -8.88 -10.22 -9.27
N ASN A 104 -9.29 -10.03 -10.51
CA ASN A 104 -8.34 -10.01 -11.61
C ASN A 104 -7.37 -8.85 -11.48
N TYR A 105 -7.85 -7.70 -11.07
CA TYR A 105 -7.01 -6.53 -10.87
C TYR A 105 -5.93 -6.81 -9.83
N ILE A 106 -6.31 -7.41 -8.72
CA ILE A 106 -5.38 -7.73 -7.66
C ILE A 106 -4.41 -8.81 -8.11
N SER A 107 -4.91 -9.83 -8.81
CA SER A 107 -4.09 -10.95 -9.25
C SER A 107 -3.03 -10.53 -10.23
N ASN A 108 -3.30 -9.52 -11.02
CA ASN A 108 -2.37 -9.07 -12.04
C ASN A 108 -1.27 -8.19 -11.49
N LYS A 109 -1.26 -7.98 -10.21
CA LYS A 109 -0.19 -7.24 -9.57
C LYS A 109 0.94 -8.16 -9.21
#